data_c2e0d12efe5cac680252d07467c5e1c9
#
_entry.id   c2e0d12efe5cac680252d07467c5e1c9
#
_cell.length_a   1.000
_cell.length_b   1.000
_cell.length_c   1.000
_cell.angle_alpha   90.00
_cell.angle_beta   90.00
_cell.angle_gamma   90.00
#
_symmetry.space_group_name_H-M   'P 1'
#
loop_
_entity.id
_entity.type
_entity.pdbx_description
1 polymer ?
#
loop_
_entity_poly.entity_id
_entity_poly.type
_entity_poly.pdbx_seq_one_letter_code
_entity_poly.pdbx_strand_id
1 'polypeptide(L)'
;MAAICLAVGLATGYFFRGSQSPAAPVQPAATAQANAPPSTPADGMGGQRPSLEEMKQMADKKAAPLIEKLKGDPNSSDLLIQIGNLYKATHQFKEAAGYYEKALQADPKNVAIRTEMASCLYYNGDVDGAISQLQQALRYDPKDANSLFNLGMIKWQGKQDSKGAVAAWQQLLKSNPQLSADRKATVQKLMADAQMQGKT
;
A
#
# COMPACT_ATOMS: atom_id res chain seq x y z
N MET A 1 13.28 -17.91 -21.83
CA MET A 1 13.07 -17.62 -20.42
C MET A 1 12.34 -16.31 -20.37
N ALA A 2 11.05 -16.37 -20.18
CA ALA A 2 10.13 -15.29 -20.47
C ALA A 2 9.83 -14.51 -19.17
N ALA A 3 10.04 -13.21 -19.20
CA ALA A 3 9.58 -12.28 -18.21
C ALA A 3 8.06 -12.10 -18.38
N ILE A 4 7.29 -12.43 -17.36
CA ILE A 4 5.86 -12.16 -17.32
C ILE A 4 5.64 -10.98 -16.40
N CYS A 5 5.46 -9.80 -17.01
CA CYS A 5 4.90 -8.63 -16.34
C CYS A 5 3.40 -8.86 -16.18
N LEU A 6 2.92 -9.04 -14.97
CA LEU A 6 1.49 -9.06 -14.66
C LEU A 6 1.04 -7.69 -14.21
N ALA A 7 0.43 -6.96 -15.15
CA ALA A 7 -0.35 -5.77 -14.87
C ALA A 7 -1.67 -6.21 -14.19
N VAL A 8 -1.90 -5.74 -12.97
CA VAL A 8 -3.20 -5.87 -12.32
C VAL A 8 -4.11 -4.78 -12.88
N GLY A 9 -4.91 -5.16 -13.87
CA GLY A 9 -5.96 -4.32 -14.43
C GLY A 9 -7.20 -4.37 -13.55
N LEU A 10 -7.67 -3.20 -13.16
CA LEU A 10 -9.00 -2.99 -12.60
C LEU A 10 -10.05 -3.30 -13.67
N ALA A 11 -10.81 -4.37 -13.48
CA ALA A 11 -12.00 -4.66 -14.26
C ALA A 11 -13.23 -4.08 -13.55
N THR A 12 -13.64 -2.89 -13.97
CA THR A 12 -15.02 -2.44 -13.78
C THR A 12 -15.81 -2.82 -15.02
N GLY A 13 -16.67 -3.83 -14.87
CA GLY A 13 -17.56 -4.27 -15.91
C GLY A 13 -18.62 -3.22 -16.22
N TYR A 14 -18.80 -2.93 -17.50
CA TYR A 14 -20.01 -2.33 -18.02
C TYR A 14 -20.62 -3.28 -19.03
N PHE A 15 -21.72 -3.89 -18.61
CA PHE A 15 -22.66 -4.52 -19.53
C PHE A 15 -23.38 -3.44 -20.31
N PHE A 16 -23.24 -3.43 -21.65
CA PHE A 16 -24.24 -2.84 -22.48
C PHE A 16 -24.57 -3.77 -23.66
N ARG A 17 -25.83 -4.11 -23.69
CA ARG A 17 -26.50 -5.06 -24.57
C ARG A 17 -26.74 -4.44 -25.93
N GLY A 18 -26.51 -5.23 -26.93
CA GLY A 18 -26.54 -5.06 -28.34
C GLY A 18 -27.69 -4.29 -29.00
N SER A 19 -27.40 -3.90 -30.20
CA SER A 19 -28.35 -3.96 -31.32
C SER A 19 -27.55 -3.95 -32.60
N GLN A 20 -27.67 -5.01 -33.37
CA GLN A 20 -27.23 -5.09 -34.76
C GLN A 20 -28.21 -4.33 -35.62
N SER A 21 -27.73 -3.58 -36.59
CA SER A 21 -28.43 -3.25 -37.81
C SER A 21 -27.45 -2.92 -38.93
N PRO A 22 -27.84 -3.12 -40.22
CA PRO A 22 -26.95 -3.64 -41.22
C PRO A 22 -26.26 -2.58 -42.08
N ALA A 23 -25.28 -3.04 -42.82
CA ALA A 23 -24.46 -2.30 -43.76
C ALA A 23 -25.25 -1.65 -44.91
N ALA A 24 -24.84 -0.45 -45.32
CA ALA A 24 -25.14 0.14 -46.61
C ALA A 24 -23.89 0.86 -47.16
N PRO A 25 -23.78 1.05 -48.49
CA PRO A 25 -22.52 0.96 -49.19
C PRO A 25 -21.74 2.28 -49.35
N VAL A 26 -20.47 2.10 -49.64
CA VAL A 26 -19.45 3.12 -49.91
C VAL A 26 -19.78 3.91 -51.20
N GLN A 27 -19.68 5.25 -51.12
CA GLN A 27 -19.41 6.08 -52.30
C GLN A 27 -18.30 7.10 -51.97
N PRO A 28 -17.39 7.37 -52.90
CA PRO A 28 -16.28 8.29 -52.67
C PRO A 28 -16.55 9.70 -53.19
N ALA A 29 -15.78 10.62 -52.69
CA ALA A 29 -15.47 11.96 -53.14
C ALA A 29 -16.29 13.14 -52.59
N ALA A 30 -15.63 14.00 -51.84
CA ALA A 30 -15.22 15.29 -52.37
C ALA A 30 -14.54 16.12 -51.27
N THR A 31 -13.42 16.68 -51.60
CA THR A 31 -12.70 17.73 -50.89
C THR A 31 -13.58 18.91 -50.53
N ALA A 32 -13.68 19.21 -49.23
CA ALA A 32 -14.10 20.54 -48.78
C ALA A 32 -13.28 20.90 -47.53
N GLN A 33 -12.30 21.77 -47.75
CA GLN A 33 -11.72 22.58 -46.69
C GLN A 33 -12.81 23.53 -46.18
N ALA A 34 -13.12 23.43 -44.91
CA ALA A 34 -13.76 24.52 -44.17
C ALA A 34 -13.58 24.37 -42.67
N ASN A 35 -12.81 25.25 -42.11
CA ASN A 35 -12.94 25.83 -40.77
C ASN A 35 -13.21 24.86 -39.58
N ALA A 36 -12.13 24.32 -39.04
CA ALA A 36 -12.13 23.90 -37.65
C ALA A 36 -12.24 25.17 -36.76
N PRO A 37 -13.19 25.23 -35.81
CA PRO A 37 -13.15 26.25 -34.80
C PRO A 37 -11.88 26.09 -33.96
N PRO A 38 -11.32 27.18 -33.40
CA PRO A 38 -10.13 27.08 -32.59
C PRO A 38 -10.44 26.14 -31.38
N SER A 39 -9.67 25.06 -31.29
CA SER A 39 -9.66 24.21 -30.11
C SER A 39 -9.18 25.04 -28.96
N THR A 40 -10.14 25.52 -28.15
CA THR A 40 -9.84 25.97 -26.80
C THR A 40 -9.13 24.80 -26.09
N PRO A 41 -7.99 25.05 -25.43
CA PRO A 41 -7.43 24.05 -24.56
C PRO A 41 -8.49 23.82 -23.48
N ALA A 42 -9.10 22.63 -23.49
CA ALA A 42 -9.81 22.15 -22.31
C ALA A 42 -8.75 22.05 -21.21
N ASP A 43 -8.72 23.06 -20.35
CA ASP A 43 -8.07 22.98 -19.05
C ASP A 43 -8.74 21.83 -18.29
N GLY A 44 -8.26 20.62 -18.59
CA GLY A 44 -8.57 19.44 -17.84
C GLY A 44 -7.98 19.64 -16.45
N MET A 45 -8.82 19.74 -15.44
CA MET A 45 -8.50 19.49 -14.05
C MET A 45 -8.06 18.01 -13.88
N GLY A 46 -7.03 17.62 -14.57
CA GLY A 46 -6.21 16.44 -14.31
C GLY A 46 -5.17 16.88 -13.29
N GLY A 47 -5.50 16.86 -12.02
CA GLY A 47 -4.52 17.05 -10.96
C GLY A 47 -3.41 16.01 -11.18
N GLN A 48 -2.29 16.44 -11.74
CA GLN A 48 -1.10 15.61 -11.86
C GLN A 48 -0.74 15.13 -10.46
N ARG A 49 -0.67 13.82 -10.29
CA ARG A 49 -0.17 13.25 -9.03
C ARG A 49 1.24 13.80 -8.83
N PRO A 50 1.57 14.33 -7.65
CA PRO A 50 2.88 14.88 -7.39
C PRO A 50 3.94 13.81 -7.64
N SER A 51 5.06 14.20 -8.22
CA SER A 51 6.22 13.35 -8.40
C SER A 51 6.80 12.91 -7.04
N LEU A 52 7.62 11.85 -7.04
CA LEU A 52 8.29 11.40 -5.81
C LEU A 52 9.14 12.52 -5.18
N GLU A 53 9.77 13.35 -6.02
CA GLU A 53 10.58 14.47 -5.54
C GLU A 53 9.71 15.57 -4.90
N GLU A 54 8.58 15.90 -5.50
CA GLU A 54 7.62 16.85 -4.92
C GLU A 54 7.03 16.31 -3.61
N MET A 55 6.71 15.01 -3.55
CA MET A 55 6.26 14.37 -2.31
C MET A 55 7.34 14.45 -1.21
N LYS A 56 8.61 14.23 -1.57
CA LYS A 56 9.73 14.36 -0.64
C LYS A 56 9.86 15.78 -0.10
N GLN A 57 9.86 16.77 -0.97
CA GLN A 57 9.91 18.18 -0.56
C GLN A 57 8.73 18.58 0.32
N MET A 58 7.53 18.06 0.04
CA MET A 58 6.36 18.27 0.89
C MET A 58 6.53 17.64 2.27
N ALA A 59 7.11 16.43 2.34
CA ALA A 59 7.39 15.78 3.63
C ALA A 59 8.43 16.58 4.42
N ASP A 60 9.55 16.94 3.81
CA ASP A 60 10.63 17.69 4.44
C ASP A 60 10.11 19.02 4.98
N LYS A 61 9.33 19.76 4.19
CA LYS A 61 8.71 21.02 4.60
C LYS A 61 7.77 20.85 5.80
N LYS A 62 6.96 19.79 5.82
CA LYS A 62 6.05 19.50 6.94
C LYS A 62 6.78 18.95 8.17
N ALA A 63 7.85 18.20 7.97
CA ALA A 63 8.65 17.64 9.05
C ALA A 63 9.55 18.68 9.73
N ALA A 64 10.02 19.71 9.00
CA ALA A 64 10.96 20.71 9.51
C ALA A 64 10.53 21.31 10.88
N PRO A 65 9.32 21.80 11.10
CA PRO A 65 8.91 22.35 12.41
C PRO A 65 8.88 21.29 13.51
N LEU A 66 8.59 20.02 13.19
CA LEU A 66 8.61 18.91 14.14
C LEU A 66 10.05 18.53 14.50
N ILE A 67 10.95 18.54 13.52
CA ILE A 67 12.40 18.29 13.71
C ILE A 67 13.01 19.38 14.62
N GLU A 68 12.62 20.65 14.43
CA GLU A 68 13.07 21.72 15.34
C GLU A 68 12.59 21.50 16.78
N LYS A 69 11.33 21.11 16.97
CA LYS A 69 10.82 20.74 18.30
C LYS A 69 11.54 19.54 18.89
N LEU A 70 11.88 18.55 18.06
CA LEU A 70 12.60 17.36 18.47
C LEU A 70 14.00 17.66 19.00
N LYS A 71 14.65 18.77 18.59
CA LYS A 71 15.93 19.21 19.17
C LYS A 71 15.82 19.53 20.67
N GLY A 72 14.67 20.05 21.09
CA GLY A 72 14.38 20.33 22.52
C GLY A 72 14.04 19.09 23.33
N ASP A 73 13.48 18.05 22.69
CA ASP A 73 13.16 16.77 23.31
C ASP A 73 13.46 15.63 22.31
N PRO A 74 14.73 15.20 22.23
CA PRO A 74 15.20 14.22 21.24
C PRO A 74 14.55 12.83 21.36
N ASN A 75 14.00 12.52 22.53
CA ASN A 75 13.38 11.23 22.83
C ASN A 75 11.84 11.29 22.82
N SER A 76 11.26 12.39 22.37
CA SER A 76 9.81 12.51 22.27
C SER A 76 9.26 11.49 21.27
N SER A 77 8.69 10.40 21.80
CA SER A 77 8.09 9.33 21.00
C SER A 77 7.01 9.90 20.07
N ASP A 78 6.18 10.82 20.57
CA ASP A 78 5.10 11.44 19.79
C ASP A 78 5.63 12.22 18.58
N LEU A 79 6.68 13.02 18.74
CA LEU A 79 7.29 13.77 17.63
C LEU A 79 7.94 12.82 16.63
N LEU A 80 8.66 11.80 17.10
CA LEU A 80 9.28 10.79 16.27
C LEU A 80 8.25 10.04 15.41
N ILE A 81 7.12 9.66 16.01
CA ILE A 81 6.01 8.99 15.31
C ILE A 81 5.39 9.93 14.27
N GLN A 82 5.13 11.18 14.61
CA GLN A 82 4.56 12.15 13.66
C GLN A 82 5.46 12.36 12.45
N ILE A 83 6.76 12.51 12.66
CA ILE A 83 7.73 12.65 11.57
C ILE A 83 7.78 11.37 10.72
N GLY A 84 7.85 10.20 11.35
CA GLY A 84 7.80 8.91 10.65
C GLY A 84 6.55 8.75 9.79
N ASN A 85 5.38 9.14 10.30
CA ASN A 85 4.12 9.12 9.56
C ASN A 85 4.13 10.03 8.33
N LEU A 86 4.75 11.22 8.43
CA LEU A 86 4.89 12.14 7.28
C LEU A 86 5.74 11.52 6.18
N TYR A 87 6.89 10.96 6.52
CA TYR A 87 7.77 10.29 5.56
C TYR A 87 7.11 9.03 4.96
N LYS A 88 6.41 8.22 5.77
CA LYS A 88 5.65 7.07 5.27
C LYS A 88 4.56 7.48 4.27
N ALA A 89 3.79 8.53 4.57
CA ALA A 89 2.72 9.02 3.70
C ALA A 89 3.23 9.53 2.34
N THR A 90 4.50 9.86 2.24
CA THR A 90 5.16 10.31 1.01
C THR A 90 6.09 9.25 0.41
N HIS A 91 5.89 7.99 0.78
CA HIS A 91 6.65 6.81 0.30
C HIS A 91 8.16 6.84 0.59
N GLN A 92 8.60 7.63 1.55
CA GLN A 92 9.98 7.67 2.03
C GLN A 92 10.16 6.66 3.17
N PHE A 93 10.06 5.38 2.81
CA PHE A 93 9.96 4.29 3.78
C PHE A 93 11.24 4.10 4.61
N LYS A 94 12.41 4.43 4.05
CA LYS A 94 13.69 4.34 4.76
C LYS A 94 13.76 5.36 5.89
N GLU A 95 13.42 6.61 5.59
CA GLU A 95 13.39 7.71 6.55
C GLU A 95 12.33 7.43 7.63
N ALA A 96 11.13 6.99 7.23
CA ALA A 96 10.07 6.63 8.16
C ALA A 96 10.50 5.54 9.13
N ALA A 97 11.13 4.47 8.64
CA ALA A 97 11.64 3.37 9.47
C ALA A 97 12.66 3.86 10.50
N GLY A 98 13.57 4.78 10.13
CA GLY A 98 14.54 5.36 11.05
C GLY A 98 13.92 6.19 12.18
N TYR A 99 12.83 6.91 11.91
CA TYR A 99 12.09 7.62 12.96
C TYR A 99 11.30 6.68 13.86
N TYR A 100 10.66 5.64 13.31
CA TYR A 100 9.99 4.61 14.12
C TYR A 100 10.97 3.82 14.98
N GLU A 101 12.16 3.53 14.48
CA GLU A 101 13.21 2.88 15.27
C GLU A 101 13.58 3.72 16.50
N LYS A 102 13.78 5.03 16.33
CA LYS A 102 14.03 5.95 17.45
C LYS A 102 12.85 6.01 18.42
N ALA A 103 11.61 6.02 17.92
CA ALA A 103 10.42 5.97 18.76
C ALA A 103 10.36 4.66 19.59
N LEU A 104 10.77 3.54 19.00
CA LEU A 104 10.84 2.25 19.68
C LEU A 104 12.00 2.13 20.67
N GLN A 105 13.02 2.99 20.61
CA GLN A 105 14.04 3.11 21.65
C GLN A 105 13.44 3.72 22.93
N ALA A 106 12.53 4.69 22.77
CA ALA A 106 11.82 5.30 23.90
C ALA A 106 10.69 4.41 24.43
N ASP A 107 9.94 3.73 23.56
CA ASP A 107 8.88 2.78 23.92
C ASP A 107 9.04 1.45 23.17
N PRO A 108 9.86 0.51 23.67
CA PRO A 108 10.16 -0.75 22.99
C PRO A 108 8.97 -1.70 22.86
N LYS A 109 7.89 -1.47 23.62
CA LYS A 109 6.70 -2.33 23.62
C LYS A 109 5.57 -1.81 22.72
N ASN A 110 5.77 -0.71 22.04
CA ASN A 110 4.76 -0.12 21.17
C ASN A 110 4.50 -1.00 19.93
N VAL A 111 3.49 -1.84 20.03
CA VAL A 111 3.09 -2.80 19.00
C VAL A 111 2.71 -2.07 17.70
N ALA A 112 1.95 -0.99 17.82
CA ALA A 112 1.49 -0.24 16.64
C ALA A 112 2.67 0.32 15.83
N ILE A 113 3.63 0.99 16.50
CA ILE A 113 4.79 1.57 15.83
C ILE A 113 5.71 0.49 15.26
N ARG A 114 5.85 -0.62 15.95
CA ARG A 114 6.61 -1.77 15.44
C ARG A 114 6.00 -2.35 14.17
N THR A 115 4.67 -2.42 14.09
CA THR A 115 3.93 -2.85 12.91
C THR A 115 4.08 -1.86 11.75
N GLU A 116 4.08 -0.56 12.04
CA GLU A 116 4.33 0.49 11.04
C GLU A 116 5.77 0.44 10.51
N MET A 117 6.74 0.27 11.40
CA MET A 117 8.15 0.07 11.01
C MET A 117 8.31 -1.14 10.11
N ALA A 118 7.67 -2.26 10.44
CA ALA A 118 7.70 -3.47 9.63
C ALA A 118 7.16 -3.22 8.21
N SER A 119 6.08 -2.47 8.08
CA SER A 119 5.54 -2.08 6.77
C SER A 119 6.55 -1.25 5.98
N CYS A 120 7.22 -0.29 6.62
CA CYS A 120 8.26 0.52 5.97
C CYS A 120 9.46 -0.32 5.53
N LEU A 121 9.93 -1.26 6.37
CA LEU A 121 11.01 -2.19 6.02
C LEU A 121 10.64 -3.03 4.80
N TYR A 122 9.41 -3.55 4.76
CA TYR A 122 8.92 -4.33 3.62
C TYR A 122 8.95 -3.54 2.31
N TYR A 123 8.40 -2.32 2.31
CA TYR A 123 8.41 -1.46 1.12
C TYR A 123 9.81 -0.98 0.73
N ASN A 124 10.76 -0.97 1.66
CA ASN A 124 12.17 -0.68 1.41
C ASN A 124 12.98 -1.93 0.97
N GLY A 125 12.32 -3.09 0.82
CA GLY A 125 12.93 -4.34 0.37
C GLY A 125 13.49 -5.24 1.47
N ASP A 126 13.48 -4.80 2.72
CA ASP A 126 13.93 -5.61 3.87
C ASP A 126 12.78 -6.50 4.39
N VAL A 127 12.52 -7.58 3.67
CA VAL A 127 11.45 -8.52 3.98
C VAL A 127 11.70 -9.25 5.30
N ASP A 128 12.95 -9.63 5.58
CA ASP A 128 13.31 -10.37 6.79
C ASP A 128 13.25 -9.49 8.03
N GLY A 129 13.73 -8.26 7.93
CA GLY A 129 13.58 -7.26 8.98
C GLY A 129 12.10 -6.98 9.30
N ALA A 130 11.27 -6.85 8.28
CA ALA A 130 9.82 -6.66 8.45
C ALA A 130 9.18 -7.81 9.21
N ILE A 131 9.45 -9.05 8.83
CA ILE A 131 8.93 -10.25 9.53
C ILE A 131 9.42 -10.28 10.98
N SER A 132 10.70 -9.98 11.21
CA SER A 132 11.28 -9.94 12.57
C SER A 132 10.56 -8.93 13.47
N GLN A 133 10.28 -7.72 12.95
CA GLN A 133 9.56 -6.69 13.70
C GLN A 133 8.11 -7.13 14.01
N LEU A 134 7.40 -7.75 13.07
CA LEU A 134 6.04 -8.25 13.30
C LEU A 134 6.02 -9.40 14.31
N GLN A 135 6.99 -10.31 14.26
CA GLN A 135 7.11 -11.36 15.25
C GLN A 135 7.39 -10.80 16.65
N GLN A 136 8.18 -9.72 16.73
CA GLN A 136 8.40 -9.03 18.01
C GLN A 136 7.16 -8.28 18.48
N ALA A 137 6.40 -7.65 17.61
CA ALA A 137 5.10 -7.06 17.93
C ALA A 137 4.17 -8.11 18.53
N LEU A 138 4.07 -9.29 17.92
CA LEU A 138 3.24 -10.40 18.37
C LEU A 138 3.73 -11.10 19.63
N ARG A 139 4.98 -10.88 20.07
CA ARG A 139 5.42 -11.26 21.43
C ARG A 139 4.84 -10.36 22.50
N TYR A 140 4.61 -9.08 22.19
CA TYR A 140 3.99 -8.13 23.12
C TYR A 140 2.47 -8.21 23.10
N ASP A 141 1.86 -8.33 21.91
CA ASP A 141 0.43 -8.59 21.76
C ASP A 141 0.18 -9.71 20.72
N PRO A 142 0.02 -10.96 21.19
CA PRO A 142 -0.19 -12.11 20.30
C PRO A 142 -1.50 -12.07 19.49
N LYS A 143 -2.41 -11.12 19.80
CA LYS A 143 -3.70 -10.97 19.14
C LYS A 143 -3.80 -9.73 18.28
N ASP A 144 -2.73 -8.93 18.18
CA ASP A 144 -2.78 -7.70 17.37
C ASP A 144 -3.14 -8.01 15.92
N ALA A 145 -4.31 -7.50 15.53
CA ALA A 145 -4.91 -7.82 14.24
C ALA A 145 -4.10 -7.27 13.06
N ASN A 146 -3.44 -6.12 13.24
CA ASN A 146 -2.67 -5.51 12.17
C ASN A 146 -1.33 -6.24 11.97
N SER A 147 -0.66 -6.60 13.06
CA SER A 147 0.57 -7.40 13.01
C SER A 147 0.33 -8.76 12.36
N LEU A 148 -0.75 -9.46 12.75
CA LEU A 148 -1.09 -10.77 12.16
C LEU A 148 -1.46 -10.65 10.68
N PHE A 149 -2.21 -9.62 10.30
CA PHE A 149 -2.56 -9.35 8.91
C PHE A 149 -1.31 -9.09 8.06
N ASN A 150 -0.46 -8.17 8.51
CA ASN A 150 0.76 -7.79 7.80
C ASN A 150 1.76 -8.94 7.74
N LEU A 151 1.89 -9.74 8.81
CA LEU A 151 2.74 -10.93 8.80
C LEU A 151 2.31 -11.91 7.70
N GLY A 152 1.00 -12.16 7.56
CA GLY A 152 0.47 -12.99 6.49
C GLY A 152 0.79 -12.41 5.11
N MET A 153 0.54 -11.10 4.90
CA MET A 153 0.83 -10.43 3.63
C MET A 153 2.31 -10.51 3.24
N ILE A 154 3.20 -10.20 4.17
CA ILE A 154 4.65 -10.17 3.90
C ILE A 154 5.20 -11.59 3.69
N LYS A 155 4.72 -12.58 4.43
CA LYS A 155 5.07 -13.98 4.19
C LYS A 155 4.62 -14.44 2.80
N TRP A 156 3.39 -14.10 2.41
CA TRP A 156 2.87 -14.49 1.10
C TRP A 156 3.57 -13.78 -0.06
N GLN A 157 3.58 -12.45 -0.04
CA GLN A 157 4.07 -11.66 -1.17
C GLN A 157 5.60 -11.47 -1.15
N GLY A 158 6.20 -11.35 0.02
CA GLY A 158 7.63 -11.11 0.18
C GLY A 158 8.48 -12.36 0.21
N LYS A 159 7.98 -13.45 0.85
CA LYS A 159 8.72 -14.70 1.00
C LYS A 159 8.16 -15.86 0.16
N GLN A 160 7.01 -15.67 -0.50
CA GLN A 160 6.26 -16.75 -1.17
C GLN A 160 5.93 -17.92 -0.21
N ASP A 161 5.88 -17.64 1.09
CA ASP A 161 5.52 -18.59 2.15
C ASP A 161 3.99 -18.61 2.32
N SER A 162 3.30 -19.27 1.38
CA SER A 162 1.84 -19.42 1.40
C SER A 162 1.35 -20.12 2.68
N LYS A 163 2.09 -21.13 3.16
CA LYS A 163 1.70 -21.86 4.39
C LYS A 163 1.79 -20.99 5.62
N GLY A 164 2.88 -20.26 5.78
CA GLY A 164 3.07 -19.34 6.89
C GLY A 164 2.12 -18.14 6.85
N ALA A 165 1.75 -17.67 5.66
CA ALA A 165 0.74 -16.61 5.48
C ALA A 165 -0.65 -17.10 5.96
N VAL A 166 -1.08 -18.26 5.49
CA VAL A 166 -2.36 -18.86 5.90
C VAL A 166 -2.41 -19.09 7.41
N ALA A 167 -1.31 -19.56 8.03
CA ALA A 167 -1.25 -19.76 9.47
C ALA A 167 -1.42 -18.43 10.25
N ALA A 168 -0.78 -17.33 9.80
CA ALA A 168 -0.92 -16.01 10.42
C ALA A 168 -2.36 -15.49 10.31
N TRP A 169 -3.00 -15.63 9.16
CA TRP A 169 -4.38 -15.20 8.94
C TRP A 169 -5.41 -16.09 9.68
N GLN A 170 -5.15 -17.40 9.81
CA GLN A 170 -5.98 -18.27 10.67
C GLN A 170 -5.91 -17.82 12.13
N GLN A 171 -4.70 -17.49 12.62
CA GLN A 171 -4.54 -16.93 13.96
C GLN A 171 -5.30 -15.60 14.11
N LEU A 172 -5.21 -14.71 13.10
CA LEU A 172 -5.96 -13.45 13.06
C LEU A 172 -7.46 -13.69 13.26
N LEU A 173 -8.08 -14.54 12.45
CA LEU A 173 -9.52 -14.82 12.50
C LEU A 173 -9.92 -15.47 13.84
N LYS A 174 -9.09 -16.36 14.37
CA LYS A 174 -9.35 -17.05 15.64
C LYS A 174 -9.25 -16.12 16.83
N SER A 175 -8.25 -15.25 16.86
CA SER A 175 -7.99 -14.37 18.01
C SER A 175 -8.81 -13.08 18.00
N ASN A 176 -9.44 -12.74 16.87
CA ASN A 176 -10.17 -11.49 16.66
C ASN A 176 -11.61 -11.74 16.13
N PRO A 177 -12.48 -12.41 16.93
CA PRO A 177 -13.83 -12.72 16.48
C PRO A 177 -14.70 -11.47 16.23
N GLN A 178 -14.32 -10.31 16.78
CA GLN A 178 -14.98 -9.01 16.64
C GLN A 178 -14.68 -8.28 15.32
N LEU A 179 -13.81 -8.82 14.47
CA LEU A 179 -13.55 -8.20 13.16
C LEU A 179 -14.84 -8.08 12.35
N SER A 180 -14.97 -6.98 11.60
CA SER A 180 -16.09 -6.78 10.68
C SER A 180 -16.22 -7.92 9.67
N ALA A 181 -17.44 -8.16 9.19
CA ALA A 181 -17.68 -9.19 8.19
C ALA A 181 -16.83 -9.00 6.93
N ASP A 182 -16.68 -7.76 6.45
CA ASP A 182 -15.88 -7.42 5.27
C ASP A 182 -14.39 -7.74 5.48
N ARG A 183 -13.86 -7.42 6.67
CA ARG A 183 -12.46 -7.73 6.98
C ARG A 183 -12.22 -9.23 7.08
N LYS A 184 -13.16 -9.98 7.67
CA LYS A 184 -13.11 -11.46 7.68
C LYS A 184 -13.17 -12.04 6.27
N ALA A 185 -14.08 -11.57 5.43
CA ALA A 185 -14.21 -12.00 4.04
C ALA A 185 -12.92 -11.73 3.23
N THR A 186 -12.33 -10.54 3.41
CA THR A 186 -11.04 -10.18 2.80
C THR A 186 -9.94 -11.16 3.20
N VAL A 187 -9.80 -11.44 4.49
CA VAL A 187 -8.78 -12.38 4.99
C VAL A 187 -9.02 -13.80 4.47
N GLN A 188 -10.28 -14.26 4.44
CA GLN A 188 -10.62 -15.59 3.90
C GLN A 188 -10.28 -15.70 2.41
N LYS A 189 -10.54 -14.65 1.62
CA LYS A 189 -10.16 -14.60 0.21
C LYS A 189 -8.64 -14.69 0.04
N LEU A 190 -7.87 -13.89 0.79
CA LEU A 190 -6.40 -13.94 0.75
C LEU A 190 -5.86 -15.33 1.11
N MET A 191 -6.47 -16.01 2.08
CA MET A 191 -6.11 -17.38 2.43
C MET A 191 -6.36 -18.36 1.28
N ALA A 192 -7.49 -18.25 0.60
CA ALA A 192 -7.82 -19.09 -0.56
C ALA A 192 -6.83 -18.86 -1.71
N ASP A 193 -6.53 -17.59 -2.01
CA ASP A 193 -5.59 -17.21 -3.06
C ASP A 193 -4.17 -17.74 -2.76
N ALA A 194 -3.70 -17.61 -1.52
CA ALA A 194 -2.41 -18.14 -1.10
C ALA A 194 -2.34 -19.68 -1.16
N GLN A 195 -3.44 -20.36 -0.81
CA GLN A 195 -3.51 -21.84 -0.91
C GLN A 195 -3.48 -22.34 -2.36
N MET A 196 -4.07 -21.59 -3.30
CA MET A 196 -4.01 -21.93 -4.72
C MET A 196 -2.58 -21.80 -5.25
N GLN A 197 -1.88 -20.74 -4.93
CA GLN A 197 -0.47 -20.54 -5.33
C GLN A 197 0.47 -21.60 -4.74
N GLY A 198 0.22 -22.06 -3.53
CA GLY A 198 1.08 -23.07 -2.87
C GLY A 198 0.90 -24.50 -3.41
N LYS A 199 0.01 -24.73 -4.38
CA LYS A 199 -0.23 -26.03 -5.03
C LYS A 199 0.40 -26.14 -6.42
N THR A 200 0.90 -25.05 -6.97
CA THR A 200 1.64 -24.97 -8.24
C THR A 200 3.13 -25.01 -8.00
#